data_58c36d673da9bd58cc8abbbd89bd4780
#
_entry.id   58c36d673da9bd58cc8abbbd89bd4780
#
_cell.length_a   1.000
_cell.length_b   1.000
_cell.length_c   1.000
_cell.angle_alpha   90.00
_cell.angle_beta   90.00
_cell.angle_gamma   90.00
#
_symmetry.space_group_name_H-M   'P 1'
#
loop_
_entity.id
_entity.type
_entity.pdbx_description
1 polymer ?
#
loop_
_entity_poly.entity_id
_entity_poly.type
_entity_poly.pdbx_seq_one_letter_code
_entity_poly.pdbx_strand_id
1 'polypeptide(L)'
;MYLACEIRRMIHMKTPLACSALAALLWWGCTTPVSWENDIHIPVLDDRVTWADVVPDSLYEPGVEGGPAHFVLVDTLDGWDWTAWSQLPDTTLSVRYDGEGVLQNGVPVQAGIPVALSDDELPVVEIDLSEPEGLALTTAQLSGGAIQLEVQHSLQCEVNVLFTFPGVQINGESMEVGLQLPPATETVAGSESAVVDMTGAEFDFTQVSGFDANALEVQVLAVSGEVTAPNGIYLVSATDSIVMNLTFQSVEVETLAGYFGQLTEAASADVALLDTVPLPEPSIDLDGTTASLHVTNTIGADLRLFIDTLQFDDNLVEGDLIAGHDIPRAVWVNEAPVPSEWSLDLGSPGSTFLDDLEAFPRSLHVAGRMQLNPINTSEFLMDRLDVAYPPTFWYELRVPLKLGVNGLVLRDSFALEGLDDVPNFDGFLHLDFSNTFPVEVTGTVAFDRLDGVLYRDTLVLPAGSVPQGLTGEGTLSIPVNAEMLMPGGDVEVELSVNTFGPQPFTGHEFVRLQGRLEGTQLIEVE
;
A
#
# COMPACT_ATOMS: atom_id res chain seq x y z
N MET A 1 -56.29 -3.59 29.99
CA MET A 1 -56.59 -5.01 30.23
C MET A 1 -56.67 -5.37 31.72
N TYR A 2 -57.00 -4.40 32.63
CA TYR A 2 -57.12 -4.63 34.08
C TYR A 2 -58.50 -4.18 34.68
N LEU A 3 -59.40 -3.64 33.86
CA LEU A 3 -60.72 -3.17 34.30
C LEU A 3 -61.89 -4.14 33.98
N ALA A 4 -61.63 -5.24 33.29
CA ALA A 4 -62.65 -6.21 32.86
C ALA A 4 -62.90 -7.35 33.87
N CYS A 5 -62.22 -7.38 35.02
CA CYS A 5 -62.23 -8.54 35.93
C CYS A 5 -63.02 -8.32 37.27
N GLU A 6 -63.52 -7.12 37.58
CA GLU A 6 -64.22 -6.86 38.84
C GLU A 6 -65.73 -6.74 38.73
N ILE A 7 -66.36 -6.74 37.56
CA ILE A 7 -67.82 -6.64 37.41
C ILE A 7 -68.51 -8.02 37.45
N ARG A 8 -67.78 -9.12 37.65
CA ARG A 8 -68.36 -10.47 37.63
C ARG A 8 -68.86 -11.00 39.01
N ARG A 9 -68.94 -10.16 40.05
CA ARG A 9 -69.24 -10.64 41.42
C ARG A 9 -70.47 -10.05 42.12
N MET A 10 -71.31 -9.28 41.50
CA MET A 10 -72.58 -8.88 42.05
C MET A 10 -73.65 -8.84 40.97
N ILE A 11 -74.49 -9.83 40.86
CA ILE A 11 -75.92 -9.78 40.65
C ILE A 11 -76.44 -11.24 40.63
N HIS A 12 -76.75 -11.78 41.85
CA HIS A 12 -77.72 -12.80 42.00
C HIS A 12 -79.01 -12.07 42.34
N MET A 13 -79.80 -11.65 41.37
CA MET A 13 -81.24 -11.29 41.60
C MET A 13 -82.10 -12.03 40.59
N LYS A 14 -82.95 -12.87 41.18
CA LYS A 14 -84.02 -13.63 40.53
C LYS A 14 -85.16 -12.69 40.13
N THR A 15 -85.25 -12.33 38.86
CA THR A 15 -86.53 -12.05 38.16
C THR A 15 -86.33 -11.96 36.67
N PRO A 16 -86.98 -12.78 35.86
CA PRO A 16 -86.69 -12.87 34.41
C PRO A 16 -87.30 -11.74 33.55
N LEU A 17 -88.02 -10.79 34.11
CA LEU A 17 -88.64 -9.69 33.35
C LEU A 17 -87.84 -8.36 33.38
N ALA A 18 -86.92 -8.18 34.30
CA ALA A 18 -86.12 -6.98 34.35
C ALA A 18 -84.84 -7.07 33.44
N CYS A 19 -84.40 -8.27 33.16
CA CYS A 19 -83.19 -8.46 32.28
C CYS A 19 -83.47 -8.18 30.81
N SER A 20 -84.66 -8.37 30.29
CA SER A 20 -84.98 -8.10 28.90
C SER A 20 -85.12 -6.62 28.57
N ALA A 21 -85.58 -5.81 29.54
CA ALA A 21 -85.64 -4.35 29.35
C ALA A 21 -84.29 -3.68 29.50
N LEU A 22 -83.42 -4.21 30.37
CA LEU A 22 -82.02 -3.71 30.48
C LEU A 22 -81.14 -4.13 29.32
N ALA A 23 -81.36 -5.32 28.77
CA ALA A 23 -80.64 -5.78 27.56
C ALA A 23 -81.08 -5.00 26.29
N ALA A 24 -82.36 -4.61 26.20
CA ALA A 24 -82.84 -3.79 25.09
C ALA A 24 -82.41 -2.30 25.21
N LEU A 25 -82.18 -1.80 26.42
CA LEU A 25 -81.62 -0.46 26.66
C LEU A 25 -80.12 -0.42 26.48
N LEU A 26 -79.44 -1.53 26.72
CA LEU A 26 -78.01 -1.65 26.45
C LEU A 26 -77.68 -1.91 24.94
N TRP A 27 -78.66 -2.36 24.18
CA TRP A 27 -78.51 -2.54 22.75
C TRP A 27 -78.89 -1.33 21.90
N TRP A 28 -79.57 -0.34 22.52
CA TRP A 28 -79.91 0.92 21.86
C TRP A 28 -79.02 2.10 22.30
N GLY A 29 -78.16 1.87 23.27
CA GLY A 29 -77.25 2.90 23.74
C GLY A 29 -75.78 2.62 23.30
N CYS A 30 -75.41 3.06 22.17
CA CYS A 30 -74.11 3.39 21.65
C CYS A 30 -73.89 2.90 20.21
N THR A 31 -74.58 3.51 19.27
CA THR A 31 -74.18 3.54 17.87
C THR A 31 -73.52 4.86 17.53
N THR A 32 -73.13 5.68 18.49
CA THR A 32 -72.26 6.82 18.27
C THR A 32 -70.86 6.35 18.59
N PRO A 33 -69.98 6.34 17.62
CA PRO A 33 -68.53 6.07 17.86
C PRO A 33 -68.07 7.04 18.94
N VAL A 34 -67.40 6.53 19.97
CA VAL A 34 -66.81 7.36 21.02
C VAL A 34 -65.46 7.76 20.48
N SER A 35 -65.31 9.02 20.13
CA SER A 35 -64.04 9.60 19.71
C SER A 35 -63.48 10.48 20.84
N TRP A 36 -62.17 10.41 21.03
CA TRP A 36 -61.47 11.37 21.89
C TRP A 36 -60.14 11.77 21.22
N GLU A 37 -59.73 12.99 21.47
CA GLU A 37 -58.43 13.53 21.03
C GLU A 37 -57.39 13.15 22.08
N ASN A 38 -56.21 12.70 21.59
CA ASN A 38 -55.04 12.40 22.40
C ASN A 38 -53.90 13.27 21.95
N ASP A 39 -53.32 14.04 22.86
CA ASP A 39 -52.14 14.83 22.58
C ASP A 39 -50.92 13.90 22.50
N ILE A 40 -50.18 14.00 21.41
CA ILE A 40 -49.00 13.18 21.12
C ILE A 40 -47.77 14.06 21.11
N HIS A 41 -46.74 13.62 21.83
CA HIS A 41 -45.39 14.18 21.79
C HIS A 41 -44.40 13.03 21.65
N ILE A 42 -43.84 12.83 20.46
CA ILE A 42 -42.93 11.73 20.16
C ILE A 42 -41.61 12.31 19.66
N PRO A 43 -40.48 12.01 20.30
CA PRO A 43 -39.16 12.26 19.68
C PRO A 43 -38.99 11.28 18.51
N VAL A 44 -38.68 11.80 17.34
CA VAL A 44 -38.62 11.00 16.10
C VAL A 44 -37.24 10.98 15.49
N LEU A 45 -36.37 11.93 15.90
CA LEU A 45 -35.05 12.08 15.29
C LEU A 45 -34.09 12.73 16.31
N ASP A 46 -32.87 12.23 16.38
CA ASP A 46 -31.69 12.90 17.02
C ASP A 46 -30.43 12.43 16.29
N ASP A 47 -29.96 13.25 15.38
CA ASP A 47 -28.82 12.91 14.57
C ASP A 47 -27.85 14.10 14.42
N ARG A 48 -26.64 13.81 13.91
CA ARG A 48 -25.59 14.80 13.75
C ARG A 48 -24.88 14.58 12.42
N VAL A 49 -24.74 15.63 11.65
CA VAL A 49 -23.89 15.70 10.50
C VAL A 49 -22.54 16.30 10.90
N THR A 50 -21.49 15.58 10.69
CA THR A 50 -20.12 15.92 11.09
C THR A 50 -19.16 15.92 9.89
N TRP A 51 -17.92 16.32 10.11
CA TRP A 51 -16.89 16.20 9.07
C TRP A 51 -16.62 14.74 8.65
N ALA A 52 -16.77 13.77 9.56
CA ALA A 52 -16.58 12.35 9.28
C ALA A 52 -17.60 11.80 8.25
N ASP A 53 -18.78 12.45 8.13
CA ASP A 53 -19.78 12.08 7.13
C ASP A 53 -19.41 12.59 5.72
N VAL A 54 -18.45 13.51 5.63
CA VAL A 54 -18.03 14.16 4.38
C VAL A 54 -16.66 13.70 3.92
N VAL A 55 -15.73 13.51 4.87
CA VAL A 55 -14.33 13.19 4.64
C VAL A 55 -14.00 11.87 5.30
N PRO A 56 -13.40 10.92 4.58
CA PRO A 56 -12.96 9.67 5.18
C PRO A 56 -12.02 9.89 6.37
N ASP A 57 -12.22 9.16 7.47
CA ASP A 57 -11.39 9.24 8.67
C ASP A 57 -9.89 9.05 8.39
N SER A 58 -9.54 8.32 7.32
CA SER A 58 -8.16 8.10 6.90
C SER A 58 -7.45 9.34 6.34
N LEU A 59 -8.21 10.36 5.93
CA LEU A 59 -7.70 11.60 5.34
C LEU A 59 -7.85 12.81 6.28
N TYR A 60 -8.25 12.56 7.53
CA TYR A 60 -8.67 13.63 8.40
C TYR A 60 -8.11 13.50 9.82
N GLU A 61 -7.52 14.57 10.31
CA GLU A 61 -7.00 14.67 11.68
C GLU A 61 -7.63 15.88 12.38
N PRO A 62 -8.42 15.66 13.45
CA PRO A 62 -9.06 16.76 14.17
C PRO A 62 -8.02 17.66 14.84
N GLY A 63 -8.34 18.95 14.96
CA GLY A 63 -7.48 19.93 15.60
C GLY A 63 -7.30 19.67 17.10
N VAL A 64 -6.08 19.81 17.57
CA VAL A 64 -5.76 19.68 19.00
C VAL A 64 -5.89 21.05 19.68
N GLU A 65 -6.50 21.09 20.86
CA GLU A 65 -6.64 22.30 21.70
C GLU A 65 -7.30 23.51 21.01
N GLY A 66 -8.22 23.25 20.04
CA GLY A 66 -8.92 24.30 19.30
C GLY A 66 -8.14 24.88 18.13
N GLY A 67 -7.03 24.26 17.77
CA GLY A 67 -6.34 24.51 16.49
C GLY A 67 -7.14 23.99 15.30
N PRO A 68 -6.75 24.33 14.07
CA PRO A 68 -7.40 23.81 12.88
C PRO A 68 -7.23 22.29 12.76
N ALA A 69 -8.22 21.62 12.24
CA ALA A 69 -8.08 20.27 11.73
C ALA A 69 -7.18 20.26 10.50
N HIS A 70 -6.70 19.08 10.11
CA HIS A 70 -5.86 18.91 8.92
C HIS A 70 -6.43 17.83 8.02
N PHE A 71 -6.37 18.05 6.73
CA PHE A 71 -6.32 16.96 5.77
C PHE A 71 -4.91 16.39 5.78
N VAL A 72 -4.81 15.09 5.94
CA VAL A 72 -3.53 14.38 5.96
C VAL A 72 -3.55 13.33 4.86
N LEU A 73 -2.74 13.53 3.85
CA LEU A 73 -2.54 12.57 2.79
C LEU A 73 -1.15 11.96 2.97
N VAL A 74 -1.11 10.68 3.25
CA VAL A 74 0.11 9.88 3.35
C VAL A 74 -0.02 8.72 2.40
N ASP A 75 0.92 8.60 1.47
CA ASP A 75 0.94 7.47 0.54
C ASP A 75 2.37 7.12 0.15
N THR A 76 2.55 5.91 -0.37
CA THR A 76 3.84 5.42 -0.85
C THR A 76 4.04 5.80 -2.32
N LEU A 77 5.27 6.12 -2.67
CA LEU A 77 5.67 6.30 -4.06
C LEU A 77 6.15 4.95 -4.61
N ASP A 78 5.22 4.24 -5.27
CA ASP A 78 5.55 3.01 -5.97
C ASP A 78 6.11 3.37 -7.36
N GLY A 79 7.28 2.95 -7.67
CA GLY A 79 7.87 3.24 -9.00
C GLY A 79 9.33 2.85 -9.08
N TRP A 80 9.97 2.57 -7.94
CA TRP A 80 11.36 2.14 -7.88
C TRP A 80 11.43 0.62 -7.89
N ASP A 81 12.05 0.07 -8.93
CA ASP A 81 12.27 -1.37 -9.04
C ASP A 81 13.58 -1.77 -8.36
N TRP A 82 13.50 -2.03 -7.04
CA TRP A 82 14.64 -2.49 -6.26
C TRP A 82 15.09 -3.91 -6.64
N THR A 83 14.22 -4.67 -7.30
CA THR A 83 14.54 -6.03 -7.73
C THR A 83 15.59 -6.03 -8.85
N ALA A 84 15.68 -4.95 -9.61
CA ALA A 84 16.75 -4.78 -10.60
C ALA A 84 18.16 -4.82 -9.97
N TRP A 85 18.28 -4.39 -8.70
CA TRP A 85 19.56 -4.42 -7.97
C TRP A 85 19.86 -5.78 -7.35
N SER A 86 18.89 -6.67 -7.27
CA SER A 86 19.03 -8.03 -6.75
C SER A 86 19.25 -9.08 -7.84
N GLN A 87 19.24 -8.69 -9.11
CA GLN A 87 19.46 -9.60 -10.23
C GLN A 87 20.90 -9.51 -10.72
N LEU A 88 21.60 -10.63 -10.68
CA LEU A 88 22.91 -10.72 -11.34
C LEU A 88 22.69 -11.05 -12.83
N PRO A 89 23.45 -10.42 -13.73
CA PRO A 89 23.32 -10.70 -15.15
C PRO A 89 23.74 -12.15 -15.46
N ASP A 90 23.07 -12.76 -16.43
CA ASP A 90 23.48 -14.07 -16.94
C ASP A 90 24.92 -14.00 -17.45
N THR A 91 25.79 -14.77 -16.83
CA THR A 91 27.23 -14.72 -17.12
C THR A 91 27.73 -16.12 -17.48
N THR A 92 28.49 -16.24 -18.55
CA THR A 92 29.15 -17.48 -18.95
C THR A 92 30.65 -17.36 -18.82
N LEU A 93 31.22 -18.23 -18.00
CA LEU A 93 32.67 -18.37 -17.82
C LEU A 93 33.13 -19.60 -18.61
N SER A 94 34.20 -19.44 -19.39
CA SER A 94 34.77 -20.55 -20.18
C SER A 94 36.22 -20.76 -19.81
N VAL A 95 36.55 -21.97 -19.42
CA VAL A 95 37.92 -22.38 -19.10
C VAL A 95 38.33 -23.49 -20.04
N ARG A 96 39.54 -23.38 -20.59
CA ARG A 96 40.12 -24.38 -21.51
C ARG A 96 41.45 -24.89 -21.00
N TYR A 97 41.54 -26.21 -20.89
CA TYR A 97 42.79 -26.92 -20.63
C TYR A 97 43.23 -27.61 -21.93
N ASP A 98 44.41 -27.35 -22.39
CA ASP A 98 44.97 -27.98 -23.63
C ASP A 98 46.19 -28.84 -23.34
N GLY A 99 46.54 -29.67 -24.35
CA GLY A 99 47.64 -30.61 -24.26
C GLY A 99 49.04 -29.98 -24.29
N GLU A 100 49.15 -28.70 -24.62
CA GLU A 100 50.43 -27.97 -24.55
C GLU A 100 50.67 -27.41 -23.15
N GLY A 101 49.60 -27.20 -22.38
CA GLY A 101 49.64 -26.64 -21.02
C GLY A 101 49.42 -27.70 -19.96
N VAL A 102 48.22 -27.65 -19.34
CA VAL A 102 47.88 -28.42 -18.16
C VAL A 102 47.81 -29.94 -18.41
N LEU A 103 47.34 -30.39 -19.59
CA LEU A 103 47.19 -31.81 -19.94
C LEU A 103 48.49 -32.54 -20.27
N GLN A 104 49.62 -31.93 -20.18
CA GLN A 104 50.95 -32.49 -20.43
C GLN A 104 51.03 -33.48 -21.61
N ASN A 105 51.41 -33.00 -22.78
CA ASN A 105 51.60 -33.79 -24.00
C ASN A 105 52.47 -35.06 -23.79
N GLY A 106 52.00 -36.20 -24.27
CA GLY A 106 52.71 -37.47 -24.20
C GLY A 106 52.54 -38.27 -22.90
N VAL A 107 51.69 -37.78 -21.99
CA VAL A 107 51.32 -38.55 -20.76
C VAL A 107 50.39 -39.69 -21.16
N PRO A 108 50.70 -40.94 -20.75
CA PRO A 108 49.79 -42.07 -20.97
C PRO A 108 48.61 -42.01 -20.00
N VAL A 109 47.42 -42.09 -20.54
CA VAL A 109 46.15 -42.22 -19.79
C VAL A 109 45.71 -43.68 -19.82
N GLN A 110 45.47 -44.25 -18.65
CA GLN A 110 44.88 -45.59 -18.46
C GLN A 110 43.66 -45.48 -17.58
N ALA A 111 42.73 -46.45 -17.72
CA ALA A 111 41.50 -46.48 -16.91
C ALA A 111 41.82 -46.43 -15.41
N GLY A 112 41.13 -45.57 -14.67
CA GLY A 112 41.28 -45.39 -13.22
C GLY A 112 42.45 -44.55 -12.76
N ILE A 113 43.23 -43.97 -13.70
CA ILE A 113 44.35 -43.08 -13.35
C ILE A 113 43.86 -41.62 -13.46
N PRO A 114 44.16 -40.75 -12.48
CA PRO A 114 43.89 -39.32 -12.60
C PRO A 114 44.54 -38.76 -13.87
N VAL A 115 43.78 -38.05 -14.66
CA VAL A 115 44.31 -37.21 -15.72
C VAL A 115 44.97 -36.04 -14.99
N ALA A 116 46.34 -36.00 -15.02
CA ALA A 116 47.09 -34.95 -14.33
C ALA A 116 46.75 -33.59 -14.98
N LEU A 117 45.85 -32.87 -14.35
CA LEU A 117 45.75 -31.43 -14.44
C LEU A 117 46.88 -30.93 -13.54
N SER A 118 47.79 -30.10 -14.03
CA SER A 118 49.00 -29.74 -13.26
C SER A 118 48.63 -29.17 -11.90
N ASP A 119 49.28 -29.66 -10.85
CA ASP A 119 49.00 -29.29 -9.45
C ASP A 119 49.30 -27.83 -9.09
N ASP A 120 49.89 -27.05 -10.00
CA ASP A 120 50.47 -25.75 -9.66
C ASP A 120 49.51 -24.55 -9.89
N GLU A 121 48.41 -24.72 -10.63
CA GLU A 121 47.43 -23.63 -10.83
C GLU A 121 46.04 -24.24 -10.96
N LEU A 122 45.34 -24.37 -9.83
CA LEU A 122 43.89 -24.51 -9.86
C LEU A 122 43.33 -23.26 -10.53
N PRO A 123 42.41 -23.40 -11.50
CA PRO A 123 41.83 -22.24 -12.12
C PRO A 123 41.01 -21.45 -11.12
N VAL A 124 41.52 -20.31 -10.77
CA VAL A 124 40.72 -19.29 -10.11
C VAL A 124 39.85 -18.67 -11.20
N VAL A 125 38.56 -18.84 -11.07
CA VAL A 125 37.62 -18.18 -11.96
C VAL A 125 37.27 -16.85 -11.31
N GLU A 126 37.80 -15.76 -11.90
CA GLU A 126 37.35 -14.42 -11.58
C GLU A 126 35.98 -14.23 -12.25
N ILE A 127 34.97 -13.92 -11.46
CA ILE A 127 33.67 -13.55 -12.01
C ILE A 127 33.81 -12.11 -12.50
N ASP A 128 33.90 -11.93 -13.82
CA ASP A 128 33.92 -10.61 -14.43
C ASP A 128 32.50 -10.00 -14.35
N LEU A 129 32.23 -9.31 -13.25
CA LEU A 129 31.06 -8.48 -13.07
C LEU A 129 31.39 -7.07 -13.60
N SER A 130 31.61 -6.95 -14.89
CA SER A 130 32.07 -5.71 -15.55
C SER A 130 31.05 -4.57 -15.50
N GLU A 131 29.80 -4.84 -15.13
CA GLU A 131 28.78 -3.83 -14.91
C GLU A 131 28.01 -4.16 -13.62
N PRO A 132 27.82 -3.20 -12.70
CA PRO A 132 28.25 -1.79 -12.72
C PRO A 132 29.74 -1.61 -12.47
N GLU A 133 30.30 -0.51 -13.01
CA GLU A 133 31.74 -0.20 -12.88
C GLU A 133 32.12 -0.14 -11.39
N GLY A 134 33.14 -0.95 -11.04
CA GLY A 134 33.68 -1.01 -9.69
C GLY A 134 32.95 -1.96 -8.72
N LEU A 135 32.00 -2.76 -9.15
CA LEU A 135 31.33 -3.78 -8.30
C LEU A 135 32.39 -4.73 -7.69
N ALA A 136 32.36 -4.91 -6.39
CA ALA A 136 33.24 -5.80 -5.64
C ALA A 136 32.46 -6.57 -4.58
N LEU A 137 31.93 -7.75 -4.95
CA LEU A 137 31.13 -8.59 -4.07
C LEU A 137 32.01 -9.44 -3.17
N THR A 138 31.65 -9.53 -1.91
CA THR A 138 32.29 -10.39 -0.92
C THR A 138 31.46 -11.61 -0.59
N THR A 139 30.14 -11.44 -0.43
CA THR A 139 29.22 -12.56 -0.16
C THR A 139 27.89 -12.35 -0.86
N ALA A 140 27.22 -13.44 -1.22
CA ALA A 140 25.85 -13.44 -1.69
C ALA A 140 25.09 -14.66 -1.16
N GLN A 141 23.81 -14.48 -0.85
CA GLN A 141 22.87 -15.57 -0.64
C GLN A 141 21.81 -15.50 -1.73
N LEU A 142 21.49 -16.63 -2.34
CA LEU A 142 20.57 -16.69 -3.46
C LEU A 142 19.19 -17.20 -3.02
N SER A 143 18.13 -16.54 -3.49
CA SER A 143 16.74 -17.02 -3.39
C SER A 143 16.35 -17.95 -4.53
N GLY A 144 17.08 -17.88 -5.68
CA GLY A 144 16.80 -18.69 -6.86
C GLY A 144 17.90 -18.60 -7.91
N GLY A 145 17.68 -19.33 -8.98
CA GLY A 145 18.61 -19.40 -10.12
C GLY A 145 19.23 -20.77 -10.30
N ALA A 146 20.04 -20.91 -11.33
CA ALA A 146 20.72 -22.15 -11.63
C ALA A 146 22.14 -21.90 -12.18
N ILE A 147 23.02 -22.85 -11.94
CA ILE A 147 24.29 -22.94 -12.64
C ILE A 147 24.23 -24.11 -13.62
N GLN A 148 24.46 -23.82 -14.89
CA GLN A 148 24.65 -24.83 -15.91
C GLN A 148 26.15 -25.05 -16.13
N LEU A 149 26.60 -26.28 -15.89
CA LEU A 149 27.93 -26.76 -16.19
C LEU A 149 27.88 -27.55 -17.51
N GLU A 150 28.69 -27.19 -18.48
CA GLU A 150 28.87 -27.95 -19.73
C GLU A 150 30.36 -28.26 -19.89
N VAL A 151 30.69 -29.53 -20.04
CA VAL A 151 32.08 -29.97 -20.25
C VAL A 151 32.17 -30.70 -21.56
N GLN A 152 33.18 -30.37 -22.34
CA GLN A 152 33.54 -31.03 -23.59
C GLN A 152 35.01 -31.39 -23.59
N HIS A 153 35.37 -32.56 -24.14
CA HIS A 153 36.76 -32.98 -24.28
C HIS A 153 37.04 -33.72 -25.59
N SER A 154 38.30 -33.77 -25.99
CA SER A 154 38.75 -34.47 -27.19
C SER A 154 39.48 -35.79 -26.91
N LEU A 155 39.57 -36.20 -25.63
CA LEU A 155 40.28 -37.41 -25.22
C LEU A 155 39.55 -38.68 -25.66
N GLN A 156 40.28 -39.69 -26.22
CA GLN A 156 39.69 -40.98 -26.62
C GLN A 156 39.55 -41.95 -25.45
N CYS A 157 39.07 -41.44 -24.32
CA CYS A 157 38.73 -42.20 -23.14
C CYS A 157 37.52 -41.57 -22.47
N GLU A 158 36.79 -42.36 -21.68
CA GLU A 158 35.82 -41.82 -20.72
C GLU A 158 36.53 -40.92 -19.71
N VAL A 159 35.95 -39.80 -19.36
CA VAL A 159 36.48 -38.88 -18.36
C VAL A 159 35.41 -38.63 -17.29
N ASN A 160 35.73 -38.95 -16.05
CA ASN A 160 34.90 -38.62 -14.90
C ASN A 160 35.48 -37.36 -14.28
N VAL A 161 34.71 -36.29 -14.25
CA VAL A 161 35.11 -34.99 -13.71
C VAL A 161 34.29 -34.68 -12.48
N LEU A 162 34.96 -34.31 -11.39
CA LEU A 162 34.36 -33.78 -10.17
C LEU A 162 34.79 -32.31 -10.05
N PHE A 163 33.77 -31.45 -9.97
CA PHE A 163 33.94 -30.04 -9.67
C PHE A 163 33.60 -29.83 -8.20
N THR A 164 34.45 -29.12 -7.48
CA THR A 164 34.19 -28.67 -6.11
C THR A 164 34.34 -27.17 -6.07
N PHE A 165 33.37 -26.49 -5.45
CA PHE A 165 33.33 -25.05 -5.31
C PHE A 165 33.43 -24.71 -3.82
N PRO A 166 34.63 -24.51 -3.28
CA PRO A 166 34.84 -24.28 -1.84
C PRO A 166 34.12 -23.04 -1.31
N GLY A 167 34.04 -22.00 -2.14
CA GLY A 167 33.33 -20.75 -1.81
C GLY A 167 31.83 -20.79 -2.02
N VAL A 168 31.24 -21.95 -2.38
CA VAL A 168 29.78 -22.08 -2.58
C VAL A 168 29.26 -23.17 -1.67
N GLN A 169 28.28 -22.83 -0.83
CA GLN A 169 27.62 -23.77 0.05
C GLN A 169 26.14 -23.87 -0.29
N ILE A 170 25.63 -25.09 -0.36
CA ILE A 170 24.20 -25.38 -0.47
C ILE A 170 23.80 -26.22 0.72
N ASN A 171 22.87 -25.73 1.53
CA ASN A 171 22.46 -26.36 2.81
C ASN A 171 23.64 -26.60 3.79
N GLY A 172 24.66 -25.73 3.76
CA GLY A 172 25.83 -25.79 4.63
C GLY A 172 26.89 -26.81 4.20
N GLU A 173 26.77 -27.39 3.01
CA GLU A 173 27.77 -28.28 2.42
C GLU A 173 28.36 -27.62 1.16
N SER A 174 29.68 -27.78 0.94
CA SER A 174 30.32 -27.26 -0.28
C SER A 174 29.70 -27.89 -1.52
N MET A 175 29.46 -27.07 -2.55
CA MET A 175 28.88 -27.52 -3.80
C MET A 175 29.85 -28.45 -4.54
N GLU A 176 29.38 -29.64 -4.89
CA GLU A 176 30.12 -30.63 -5.70
C GLU A 176 29.26 -31.11 -6.87
N VAL A 177 29.86 -31.17 -8.07
CA VAL A 177 29.19 -31.63 -9.28
C VAL A 177 30.03 -32.66 -9.99
N GLY A 178 29.54 -33.88 -10.12
CA GLY A 178 30.20 -34.96 -10.84
C GLY A 178 29.60 -35.12 -12.26
N LEU A 179 30.45 -35.22 -13.27
CA LEU A 179 30.09 -35.49 -14.66
C LEU A 179 30.85 -36.70 -15.18
N GLN A 180 30.16 -37.59 -15.93
CA GLN A 180 30.72 -38.71 -16.61
C GLN A 180 30.62 -38.49 -18.12
N LEU A 181 31.75 -38.15 -18.75
CA LEU A 181 31.81 -37.81 -20.15
C LEU A 181 32.17 -39.03 -20.99
N PRO A 182 31.44 -39.30 -22.08
CA PRO A 182 31.76 -40.40 -22.99
C PRO A 182 33.08 -40.15 -23.72
N PRO A 183 33.78 -41.21 -24.19
CA PRO A 183 34.98 -41.06 -24.98
C PRO A 183 34.74 -40.21 -26.24
N ALA A 184 35.62 -39.27 -26.53
CA ALA A 184 35.62 -38.58 -27.82
C ALA A 184 35.98 -39.51 -28.97
N THR A 185 35.44 -39.21 -30.14
CA THR A 185 35.85 -39.83 -31.42
C THR A 185 36.63 -38.84 -32.28
N GLU A 186 37.21 -39.29 -33.41
CA GLU A 186 37.93 -38.39 -34.33
C GLU A 186 37.10 -37.19 -34.82
N THR A 187 35.77 -37.27 -34.75
CA THR A 187 34.85 -36.26 -35.30
C THR A 187 33.87 -35.69 -34.31
N VAL A 188 33.75 -36.27 -33.13
CA VAL A 188 32.77 -35.84 -32.11
C VAL A 188 33.47 -35.77 -30.75
N ALA A 189 33.40 -34.63 -30.11
CA ALA A 189 33.86 -34.44 -28.73
C ALA A 189 32.99 -35.24 -27.75
N GLY A 190 33.64 -35.77 -26.70
CA GLY A 190 32.89 -36.26 -25.55
C GLY A 190 32.29 -35.05 -24.78
N SER A 191 31.01 -35.05 -24.50
CA SER A 191 30.37 -33.94 -23.81
C SER A 191 29.29 -34.40 -22.84
N GLU A 192 29.13 -33.68 -21.76
CA GLU A 192 28.08 -33.85 -20.76
C GLU A 192 27.76 -32.50 -20.11
N SER A 193 26.55 -32.37 -19.58
CA SER A 193 26.15 -31.17 -18.88
C SER A 193 25.33 -31.49 -17.60
N ALA A 194 25.41 -30.61 -16.62
CA ALA A 194 24.59 -30.65 -15.43
C ALA A 194 24.01 -29.27 -15.15
N VAL A 195 22.83 -29.24 -14.58
CA VAL A 195 22.19 -28.04 -14.06
C VAL A 195 22.03 -28.20 -12.56
N VAL A 196 22.52 -27.25 -11.81
CA VAL A 196 22.44 -27.20 -10.34
C VAL A 196 21.51 -26.07 -9.95
N ASP A 197 20.48 -26.41 -9.17
CA ASP A 197 19.60 -25.44 -8.55
C ASP A 197 20.36 -24.70 -7.44
N MET A 198 20.37 -23.37 -7.50
CA MET A 198 21.10 -22.51 -6.57
C MET A 198 20.23 -21.90 -5.50
N THR A 199 18.98 -22.34 -5.34
CA THR A 199 18.09 -21.87 -4.28
C THR A 199 18.69 -22.11 -2.90
N GLY A 200 18.88 -21.05 -2.12
CA GLY A 200 19.51 -21.08 -0.80
C GLY A 200 21.04 -21.27 -0.82
N ALA A 201 21.66 -21.10 -1.98
CA ALA A 201 23.13 -21.14 -2.06
C ALA A 201 23.76 -19.90 -1.42
N GLU A 202 24.83 -20.12 -0.68
CA GLU A 202 25.66 -19.07 -0.07
C GLU A 202 27.01 -19.01 -0.80
N PHE A 203 27.38 -17.82 -1.24
CA PHE A 203 28.63 -17.53 -1.92
C PHE A 203 29.56 -16.74 -1.03
N ASP A 204 30.83 -17.13 -0.99
CA ASP A 204 31.94 -16.37 -0.43
C ASP A 204 32.98 -16.13 -1.53
N PHE A 205 33.02 -14.89 -2.01
CA PHE A 205 33.92 -14.46 -3.10
C PHE A 205 35.31 -14.03 -2.63
N THR A 206 35.63 -14.21 -1.34
CA THR A 206 36.87 -13.77 -0.70
C THR A 206 37.85 -14.92 -0.44
N GLN A 207 37.47 -16.17 -0.70
CA GLN A 207 38.24 -17.35 -0.30
C GLN A 207 39.49 -17.58 -1.18
N VAL A 208 39.57 -16.90 -2.30
CA VAL A 208 40.70 -17.08 -3.20
C VAL A 208 41.90 -16.22 -2.79
N SER A 209 43.04 -16.84 -2.55
CA SER A 209 44.26 -16.15 -2.13
C SER A 209 44.71 -15.11 -3.15
N GLY A 210 44.79 -13.84 -2.74
CA GLY A 210 45.17 -12.73 -3.57
C GLY A 210 44.01 -11.94 -4.20
N PHE A 211 42.78 -12.36 -3.91
CA PHE A 211 41.55 -11.65 -4.29
C PHE A 211 40.76 -11.30 -3.03
N ASP A 212 40.32 -10.05 -2.94
CA ASP A 212 39.52 -9.55 -1.81
C ASP A 212 38.01 -9.57 -2.12
N ALA A 213 37.65 -9.79 -3.40
CA ALA A 213 36.26 -9.79 -3.89
C ALA A 213 36.17 -10.42 -5.29
N ASN A 214 34.97 -10.71 -5.76
CA ASN A 214 34.61 -11.19 -7.11
C ASN A 214 35.31 -12.46 -7.58
N ALA A 215 35.94 -13.22 -6.70
CA ALA A 215 36.69 -14.40 -7.08
C ALA A 215 36.01 -15.68 -6.54
N LEU A 216 35.84 -16.65 -7.43
CA LEU A 216 35.33 -17.95 -7.10
C LEU A 216 36.36 -19.03 -7.42
N GLU A 217 36.70 -19.83 -6.42
CA GLU A 217 37.59 -20.98 -6.63
C GLU A 217 36.78 -22.17 -7.17
N VAL A 218 37.26 -22.77 -8.27
CA VAL A 218 36.73 -24.02 -8.78
C VAL A 218 37.84 -25.06 -8.80
N GLN A 219 37.73 -26.08 -8.00
CA GLN A 219 38.64 -27.22 -7.97
C GLN A 219 38.12 -28.31 -8.89
N VAL A 220 38.96 -28.84 -9.76
CA VAL A 220 38.59 -29.84 -10.74
C VAL A 220 39.45 -31.08 -10.56
N LEU A 221 38.81 -32.22 -10.33
CA LEU A 221 39.44 -33.54 -10.35
C LEU A 221 38.90 -34.30 -11.55
N ALA A 222 39.82 -34.63 -12.50
CA ALA A 222 39.48 -35.48 -13.63
C ALA A 222 40.13 -36.85 -13.48
N VAL A 223 39.34 -37.91 -13.63
CA VAL A 223 39.81 -39.30 -13.58
C VAL A 223 39.41 -40.00 -14.89
N SER A 224 40.37 -40.65 -15.54
CA SER A 224 40.06 -41.45 -16.75
C SER A 224 39.25 -42.69 -16.38
N GLY A 225 38.19 -42.91 -17.16
CA GLY A 225 37.42 -44.16 -17.14
C GLY A 225 37.92 -45.15 -18.18
N GLU A 226 37.02 -45.75 -18.93
CA GLU A 226 37.33 -46.72 -19.98
C GLU A 226 38.09 -46.07 -21.14
N VAL A 227 39.21 -46.66 -21.54
CA VAL A 227 40.04 -46.19 -22.68
C VAL A 227 39.65 -46.99 -23.94
N THR A 228 39.17 -46.31 -24.97
CA THR A 228 38.77 -46.91 -26.23
C THR A 228 39.92 -47.21 -27.21
N ALA A 229 41.12 -46.75 -26.86
CA ALA A 229 42.31 -47.03 -27.66
C ALA A 229 42.62 -48.55 -27.70
N PRO A 230 43.13 -49.09 -28.83
CA PRO A 230 43.30 -50.55 -29.06
C PRO A 230 44.17 -51.29 -28.04
N ASN A 231 45.04 -50.59 -27.30
CA ASN A 231 45.89 -51.17 -26.25
C ASN A 231 45.47 -50.81 -24.84
N GLY A 232 44.31 -50.18 -24.64
CA GLY A 232 43.87 -49.68 -23.35
C GLY A 232 44.72 -48.54 -22.79
N ILE A 233 45.55 -47.93 -23.64
CA ILE A 233 46.40 -46.79 -23.27
C ILE A 233 46.17 -45.71 -24.34
N TYR A 234 45.83 -44.50 -23.89
CA TYR A 234 45.74 -43.32 -24.73
C TYR A 234 46.90 -42.37 -24.38
N LEU A 235 47.56 -41.81 -25.41
CA LEU A 235 48.59 -40.79 -25.19
C LEU A 235 47.97 -39.41 -25.48
N VAL A 236 48.01 -38.54 -24.51
CA VAL A 236 47.52 -37.17 -24.67
C VAL A 236 48.31 -36.46 -25.78
N SER A 237 47.61 -35.87 -26.71
CA SER A 237 48.17 -35.09 -27.84
C SER A 237 48.18 -33.60 -27.50
N ALA A 238 49.08 -32.85 -28.10
CA ALA A 238 49.10 -31.39 -28.01
C ALA A 238 47.76 -30.73 -28.46
N THR A 239 46.98 -31.43 -29.28
CA THR A 239 45.69 -30.95 -29.77
C THR A 239 44.51 -31.33 -28.86
N ASP A 240 44.76 -32.14 -27.84
CA ASP A 240 43.70 -32.52 -26.90
C ASP A 240 43.35 -31.36 -25.98
N SER A 241 42.09 -31.30 -25.65
CA SER A 241 41.59 -30.25 -24.74
C SER A 241 40.40 -30.74 -23.94
N ILE A 242 40.21 -30.13 -22.78
CA ILE A 242 39.01 -30.14 -22.00
C ILE A 242 38.54 -28.70 -21.91
N VAL A 243 37.28 -28.45 -22.31
CA VAL A 243 36.62 -27.13 -22.23
C VAL A 243 35.49 -27.22 -21.27
N MET A 244 35.41 -26.29 -20.35
CA MET A 244 34.34 -26.17 -19.37
C MET A 244 33.66 -24.83 -19.54
N ASN A 245 32.34 -24.84 -19.61
CA ASN A 245 31.53 -23.64 -19.59
C ASN A 245 30.68 -23.68 -18.33
N LEU A 246 30.73 -22.61 -17.59
CA LEU A 246 29.92 -22.37 -16.41
C LEU A 246 28.99 -21.19 -16.71
N THR A 247 27.69 -21.41 -16.74
CA THR A 247 26.70 -20.38 -17.06
C THR A 247 25.81 -20.18 -15.87
N PHE A 248 25.78 -18.97 -15.35
CA PHE A 248 24.78 -18.52 -14.35
C PHE A 248 23.50 -18.12 -15.10
N GLN A 249 22.35 -18.63 -14.65
CA GLN A 249 21.06 -18.42 -15.29
C GLN A 249 20.03 -17.94 -14.28
N SER A 250 19.41 -16.78 -14.56
CA SER A 250 18.31 -16.22 -13.79
C SER A 250 18.60 -16.18 -12.28
N VAL A 251 19.78 -15.69 -11.92
CA VAL A 251 20.22 -15.65 -10.52
C VAL A 251 19.48 -14.54 -9.78
N GLU A 252 18.72 -14.95 -8.79
CA GLU A 252 17.99 -14.07 -7.87
C GLU A 252 18.68 -14.05 -6.52
N VAL A 253 19.02 -12.86 -6.06
CA VAL A 253 19.75 -12.65 -4.79
C VAL A 253 18.75 -12.40 -3.67
N GLU A 254 18.96 -13.06 -2.52
CA GLU A 254 18.29 -12.78 -1.26
C GLU A 254 19.05 -11.74 -0.45
N THR A 255 20.35 -11.96 -0.25
CA THR A 255 21.24 -11.00 0.42
C THR A 255 22.53 -10.82 -0.37
N LEU A 256 23.07 -9.61 -0.33
CA LEU A 256 24.31 -9.24 -1.01
C LEU A 256 25.18 -8.38 -0.10
N ALA A 257 26.48 -8.64 -0.08
CA ALA A 257 27.45 -7.80 0.62
C ALA A 257 28.71 -7.59 -0.23
N GLY A 258 29.31 -6.40 -0.05
CA GLY A 258 30.47 -5.98 -0.80
C GLY A 258 30.40 -4.49 -1.11
N TYR A 259 31.05 -4.05 -2.18
CA TYR A 259 30.87 -2.73 -2.74
C TYR A 259 30.05 -2.83 -4.03
N PHE A 260 28.90 -2.16 -4.08
CA PHE A 260 27.93 -2.31 -5.19
C PHE A 260 28.22 -1.41 -6.40
N GLY A 261 29.35 -0.70 -6.39
CA GLY A 261 29.66 0.26 -7.46
C GLY A 261 28.73 1.47 -7.42
N GLN A 262 28.72 2.21 -8.53
CA GLN A 262 27.84 3.37 -8.73
C GLN A 262 26.72 3.01 -9.68
N LEU A 263 25.56 2.63 -9.12
CA LEU A 263 24.35 2.37 -9.88
C LEU A 263 23.48 3.61 -9.91
N THR A 264 22.75 3.79 -11.00
CA THR A 264 21.73 4.85 -11.10
C THR A 264 20.47 4.26 -11.71
N GLU A 265 19.38 4.35 -10.97
CA GLU A 265 18.05 3.94 -11.41
C GLU A 265 17.14 5.16 -11.51
N ALA A 266 16.30 5.20 -12.56
CA ALA A 266 15.32 6.24 -12.78
C ALA A 266 13.93 5.70 -12.52
N ALA A 267 13.09 6.52 -11.88
CA ALA A 267 11.69 6.18 -11.65
C ALA A 267 10.80 7.38 -11.90
N SER A 268 9.53 7.10 -12.17
CA SER A 268 8.49 8.11 -12.24
C SER A 268 7.19 7.56 -11.68
N ALA A 269 6.42 8.43 -11.04
CA ALA A 269 5.11 8.10 -10.49
C ALA A 269 4.13 9.24 -10.79
N ASP A 270 2.86 8.87 -11.01
CA ASP A 270 1.75 9.79 -11.12
C ASP A 270 0.86 9.61 -9.89
N VAL A 271 0.67 10.70 -9.13
CA VAL A 271 -0.13 10.72 -7.91
C VAL A 271 -1.42 11.48 -8.20
N ALA A 272 -2.57 10.83 -7.98
CA ALA A 272 -3.87 11.49 -8.05
C ALA A 272 -4.12 12.21 -6.72
N LEU A 273 -4.18 13.55 -6.72
CA LEU A 273 -4.24 14.33 -5.48
C LEU A 273 -5.67 14.54 -4.97
N LEU A 274 -6.62 14.87 -5.81
CA LEU A 274 -7.94 15.36 -5.38
C LEU A 274 -9.14 14.68 -6.04
N ASP A 275 -8.95 13.59 -6.78
CA ASP A 275 -10.04 12.89 -7.48
C ASP A 275 -11.12 12.33 -6.54
N THR A 276 -10.81 12.19 -5.25
CA THR A 276 -11.71 11.59 -4.25
C THR A 276 -12.41 12.61 -3.35
N VAL A 277 -12.04 13.89 -3.42
CA VAL A 277 -12.64 14.92 -2.55
C VAL A 277 -13.69 15.70 -3.36
N PRO A 278 -14.99 15.51 -3.12
CA PRO A 278 -16.05 16.20 -3.84
C PRO A 278 -16.22 17.64 -3.32
N LEU A 279 -15.19 18.45 -3.43
CA LEU A 279 -15.29 19.87 -3.08
C LEU A 279 -15.67 20.67 -4.33
N PRO A 280 -16.75 21.45 -4.30
CA PRO A 280 -17.06 22.40 -5.35
C PRO A 280 -16.04 23.54 -5.29
N GLU A 281 -15.38 23.88 -6.41
CA GLU A 281 -14.38 24.96 -6.57
C GLU A 281 -14.07 25.73 -5.24
N PRO A 282 -13.34 25.12 -4.30
CA PRO A 282 -13.07 25.74 -3.03
C PRO A 282 -11.96 26.77 -3.18
N SER A 283 -11.99 27.82 -2.39
CA SER A 283 -10.77 28.54 -2.03
C SER A 283 -10.22 27.92 -0.76
N ILE A 284 -9.06 27.31 -0.81
CA ILE A 284 -8.32 26.83 0.36
C ILE A 284 -7.23 27.85 0.65
N ASP A 285 -7.05 28.15 1.93
CA ASP A 285 -5.88 28.89 2.39
C ASP A 285 -4.84 27.84 2.83
N LEU A 286 -3.78 27.69 2.04
CA LEU A 286 -2.68 26.78 2.33
C LEU A 286 -1.67 27.32 3.34
N ASP A 287 -1.92 28.48 3.94
CA ASP A 287 -1.04 29.01 5.00
C ASP A 287 -0.98 28.03 6.18
N GLY A 288 0.22 27.53 6.45
CA GLY A 288 0.48 26.48 7.42
C GLY A 288 0.44 25.04 6.85
N THR A 289 0.29 24.86 5.55
CA THR A 289 0.47 23.57 4.90
C THR A 289 1.91 23.11 5.01
N THR A 290 2.09 21.82 5.28
CA THR A 290 3.39 21.16 5.21
C THR A 290 3.30 20.02 4.20
N ALA A 291 4.31 19.94 3.35
CA ALA A 291 4.46 18.88 2.37
C ALA A 291 5.88 18.33 2.47
N SER A 292 6.02 17.04 2.66
CA SER A 292 7.32 16.41 2.82
C SER A 292 7.42 15.09 2.07
N LEU A 293 8.59 14.85 1.49
CA LEU A 293 9.00 13.57 0.94
C LEU A 293 9.90 12.87 1.96
N HIS A 294 9.66 11.61 2.20
CA HIS A 294 10.40 10.80 3.15
C HIS A 294 11.01 9.59 2.47
N VAL A 295 12.21 9.23 2.90
CA VAL A 295 12.91 8.03 2.47
C VAL A 295 13.39 7.27 3.71
N THR A 296 12.99 6.01 3.80
CA THR A 296 13.53 5.06 4.77
C THR A 296 14.53 4.18 4.05
N ASN A 297 15.82 4.47 4.20
CA ASN A 297 16.87 3.67 3.58
C ASN A 297 17.25 2.49 4.47
N THR A 298 17.03 1.29 3.98
CA THR A 298 17.38 0.01 4.61
C THR A 298 18.65 -0.58 4.03
N ILE A 299 19.17 -0.02 2.92
CA ILE A 299 20.37 -0.48 2.26
C ILE A 299 21.59 0.03 3.02
N GLY A 300 22.57 -0.85 3.23
CA GLY A 300 23.86 -0.50 3.85
C GLY A 300 24.78 0.31 2.91
N ALA A 301 24.23 1.08 1.99
CA ALA A 301 24.95 1.94 1.07
C ALA A 301 24.38 3.36 1.09
N ASP A 302 25.22 4.35 0.81
CA ASP A 302 24.81 5.73 0.67
C ASP A 302 24.02 5.91 -0.61
N LEU A 303 22.92 6.64 -0.54
CA LEU A 303 22.07 6.95 -1.67
C LEU A 303 22.10 8.45 -1.96
N ARG A 304 21.84 8.82 -3.22
CA ARG A 304 21.56 10.20 -3.61
C ARG A 304 20.33 10.25 -4.49
N LEU A 305 19.31 10.92 -4.01
CA LEU A 305 18.08 11.17 -4.75
C LEU A 305 18.23 12.45 -5.58
N PHE A 306 17.94 12.36 -6.86
CA PHE A 306 17.75 13.50 -7.75
C PHE A 306 16.26 13.58 -8.09
N ILE A 307 15.63 14.71 -7.81
CA ILE A 307 14.30 15.01 -8.31
C ILE A 307 14.49 15.72 -9.65
N ASP A 308 14.19 15.03 -10.74
CA ASP A 308 14.37 15.57 -12.09
C ASP A 308 13.16 16.37 -12.56
N THR A 309 11.96 15.96 -12.13
CA THR A 309 10.69 16.61 -12.47
C THR A 309 9.73 16.51 -11.31
N LEU A 310 9.11 17.61 -10.98
CA LEU A 310 7.95 17.71 -10.09
C LEU A 310 6.93 18.58 -10.81
N GLN A 311 5.79 18.04 -11.20
CA GLN A 311 4.85 18.74 -12.08
C GLN A 311 3.41 18.51 -11.63
N PHE A 312 2.70 19.60 -11.39
CA PHE A 312 1.27 19.61 -11.14
C PHE A 312 0.51 19.84 -12.45
N ASP A 313 -0.27 18.86 -12.89
CA ASP A 313 -0.94 18.87 -14.19
C ASP A 313 0.03 19.30 -15.31
N ASP A 314 -0.06 20.56 -15.80
CA ASP A 314 0.83 21.12 -16.80
C ASP A 314 1.89 22.10 -16.23
N ASN A 315 1.90 22.35 -14.90
CA ASN A 315 2.78 23.31 -14.24
C ASN A 315 4.00 22.63 -13.63
N LEU A 316 5.19 23.03 -14.05
CA LEU A 316 6.45 22.56 -13.48
C LEU A 316 6.75 23.30 -12.18
N VAL A 317 7.00 22.56 -11.10
CA VAL A 317 7.46 23.14 -9.82
C VAL A 317 8.90 23.64 -10.01
N GLU A 318 9.13 24.90 -9.65
CA GLU A 318 10.45 25.52 -9.70
C GLU A 318 11.06 25.61 -8.29
N GLY A 319 12.39 25.61 -8.21
CA GLY A 319 13.12 25.86 -6.95
C GLY A 319 14.26 24.89 -6.69
N ASP A 320 14.84 25.00 -5.51
CA ASP A 320 16.02 24.22 -5.09
C ASP A 320 15.70 22.75 -4.77
N LEU A 321 14.44 22.32 -4.95
CA LEU A 321 14.04 20.91 -4.80
C LEU A 321 14.68 20.03 -5.85
N ILE A 322 14.95 20.58 -7.05
CA ILE A 322 15.60 19.91 -8.17
C ILE A 322 17.11 19.91 -7.93
N ALA A 323 17.56 19.11 -6.99
CA ALA A 323 18.96 18.95 -6.62
C ALA A 323 19.25 17.51 -6.21
N GLY A 324 20.54 17.20 -6.02
CA GLY A 324 20.91 15.91 -5.45
C GLY A 324 20.87 15.95 -3.92
N HIS A 325 20.11 15.05 -3.32
CA HIS A 325 19.93 14.95 -1.87
C HIS A 325 20.59 13.66 -1.35
N ASP A 326 21.58 13.81 -0.47
CA ASP A 326 22.29 12.66 0.10
C ASP A 326 21.45 12.01 1.22
N ILE A 327 21.27 10.70 1.09
CA ILE A 327 20.54 9.85 2.04
C ILE A 327 21.56 8.90 2.66
N PRO A 328 21.80 8.96 3.98
CA PRO A 328 22.82 8.11 4.60
C PRO A 328 22.43 6.65 4.54
N ARG A 329 23.44 5.78 4.60
CA ARG A 329 23.26 4.33 4.64
C ARG A 329 22.60 3.83 5.90
N ALA A 330 21.92 2.68 5.83
CA ALA A 330 21.48 1.95 7.01
C ALA A 330 22.68 1.36 7.77
N VAL A 331 22.54 1.22 9.07
CA VAL A 331 23.49 0.52 9.94
C VAL A 331 22.99 -0.90 10.18
N TRP A 332 23.83 -1.89 9.83
CA TRP A 332 23.47 -3.29 10.04
C TRP A 332 23.91 -3.79 11.41
N VAL A 333 22.97 -4.35 12.18
CA VAL A 333 23.22 -4.90 13.51
C VAL A 333 22.56 -6.27 13.59
N ASN A 334 23.33 -7.32 13.89
CA ASN A 334 22.83 -8.69 14.01
C ASN A 334 21.99 -9.13 12.79
N GLU A 335 22.51 -8.91 11.59
CA GLU A 335 21.92 -9.30 10.31
C GLU A 335 20.60 -8.60 9.93
N ALA A 336 20.22 -7.56 10.66
CA ALA A 336 19.07 -6.73 10.34
C ALA A 336 19.48 -5.26 10.17
N PRO A 337 18.87 -4.52 9.22
CA PRO A 337 19.15 -3.10 9.06
C PRO A 337 18.49 -2.29 10.19
N VAL A 338 19.23 -1.33 10.71
CA VAL A 338 18.67 -0.17 11.40
C VAL A 338 18.55 0.92 10.34
N PRO A 339 17.34 1.21 9.87
CA PRO A 339 17.15 2.14 8.76
C PRO A 339 17.69 3.53 9.06
N SER A 340 18.09 4.24 8.03
CA SER A 340 18.27 5.68 8.11
C SER A 340 17.03 6.38 7.55
N GLU A 341 16.56 7.39 8.27
CA GLU A 341 15.43 8.21 7.88
C GLU A 341 15.93 9.53 7.30
N TRP A 342 15.33 9.92 6.19
CA TRP A 342 15.62 11.19 5.54
C TRP A 342 14.30 11.84 5.09
N SER A 343 14.25 13.17 5.12
CA SER A 343 13.07 13.90 4.68
C SER A 343 13.44 15.20 3.96
N LEU A 344 12.64 15.57 3.00
CA LEU A 344 12.71 16.81 2.23
C LEU A 344 11.41 17.59 2.40
N ASP A 345 11.53 18.84 2.88
CA ASP A 345 10.40 19.78 2.90
C ASP A 345 10.18 20.34 1.50
N LEU A 346 9.04 19.98 0.89
CA LEU A 346 8.64 20.42 -0.45
C LEU A 346 8.14 21.87 -0.44
N GLY A 347 7.68 22.37 0.71
CA GLY A 347 7.30 23.77 0.93
C GLY A 347 8.46 24.68 1.31
N SER A 348 9.71 24.25 1.12
CA SER A 348 10.90 25.03 1.49
C SER A 348 10.94 26.39 0.78
N PRO A 349 11.54 27.44 1.40
CA PRO A 349 11.65 28.76 0.79
C PRO A 349 12.32 28.72 -0.58
N GLY A 350 11.65 29.25 -1.60
CA GLY A 350 12.12 29.24 -2.99
C GLY A 350 11.52 28.15 -3.88
N SER A 351 10.75 27.24 -3.31
CA SER A 351 9.93 26.29 -4.05
C SER A 351 8.58 26.92 -4.40
N THR A 352 8.07 26.67 -5.62
CA THR A 352 6.70 27.04 -6.02
C THR A 352 5.68 25.94 -5.66
N PHE A 353 6.08 24.88 -4.99
CA PHE A 353 5.25 23.69 -4.74
C PHE A 353 3.90 24.05 -4.09
N LEU A 354 3.92 24.86 -3.04
CA LEU A 354 2.68 25.25 -2.35
C LEU A 354 1.84 26.23 -3.19
N ASP A 355 2.48 27.14 -3.93
CA ASP A 355 1.80 28.10 -4.81
C ASP A 355 1.09 27.34 -5.97
N ASP A 356 1.75 26.31 -6.52
CA ASP A 356 1.17 25.46 -7.58
C ASP A 356 0.06 24.55 -7.02
N LEU A 357 0.19 24.08 -5.77
CA LEU A 357 -0.84 23.31 -5.08
C LEU A 357 -2.10 24.14 -4.82
N GLU A 358 -2.00 25.48 -4.59
CA GLU A 358 -3.14 26.39 -4.43
C GLU A 358 -4.03 26.48 -5.67
N ALA A 359 -3.51 26.12 -6.84
CA ALA A 359 -4.28 26.05 -8.06
C ALA A 359 -5.20 24.82 -8.17
N PHE A 360 -5.24 23.96 -7.15
CA PHE A 360 -6.01 22.72 -7.11
C PHE A 360 -5.72 21.76 -8.26
N PRO A 361 -4.47 21.34 -8.41
CA PRO A 361 -4.12 20.38 -9.44
C PRO A 361 -4.77 19.01 -9.17
N ARG A 362 -5.09 18.30 -10.22
CA ARG A 362 -5.68 16.96 -10.15
C ARG A 362 -4.64 15.88 -9.99
N SER A 363 -3.46 16.12 -10.56
CA SER A 363 -2.36 15.15 -10.56
C SER A 363 -1.04 15.80 -10.20
N LEU A 364 -0.16 15.00 -9.59
CA LEU A 364 1.24 15.32 -9.39
C LEU A 364 2.07 14.26 -10.10
N HIS A 365 2.85 14.66 -11.09
CA HIS A 365 3.86 13.81 -11.71
C HIS A 365 5.21 14.04 -11.04
N VAL A 366 5.83 12.95 -10.59
CA VAL A 366 7.16 12.95 -9.97
C VAL A 366 8.07 12.06 -10.81
N ALA A 367 9.19 12.61 -11.28
CA ALA A 367 10.24 11.80 -11.89
C ALA A 367 11.59 12.11 -11.24
N GLY A 368 12.39 11.08 -11.03
CA GLY A 368 13.66 11.23 -10.36
C GLY A 368 14.62 10.08 -10.64
N ARG A 369 15.83 10.22 -10.13
CA ARG A 369 16.88 9.19 -10.20
C ARG A 369 17.45 8.96 -8.82
N MET A 370 17.70 7.70 -8.52
CA MET A 370 18.42 7.27 -7.32
C MET A 370 19.81 6.79 -7.74
N GLN A 371 20.82 7.37 -7.15
CA GLN A 371 22.20 6.94 -7.32
C GLN A 371 22.69 6.25 -6.07
N LEU A 372 23.22 5.04 -6.23
CA LEU A 372 23.91 4.28 -5.20
C LEU A 372 25.37 4.72 -5.15
N ASN A 373 25.95 4.81 -3.96
CA ASN A 373 27.33 5.21 -3.71
C ASN A 373 27.76 6.46 -4.51
N PRO A 374 27.10 7.62 -4.30
CA PRO A 374 27.33 8.84 -5.09
C PRO A 374 28.79 9.33 -5.00
N ILE A 375 29.47 8.96 -3.93
CA ILE A 375 30.91 9.23 -3.73
C ILE A 375 31.60 7.87 -3.82
N ASN A 376 32.40 7.67 -4.87
CA ASN A 376 33.17 6.44 -5.03
C ASN A 376 34.21 6.32 -3.89
N THR A 377 33.87 5.52 -2.87
CA THR A 377 34.73 5.27 -1.71
C THR A 377 35.00 3.78 -1.53
N SER A 378 35.21 3.07 -2.65
CA SER A 378 35.35 1.62 -2.75
C SER A 378 36.34 0.96 -1.77
N GLU A 379 37.26 1.73 -1.19
CA GLU A 379 38.34 1.15 -0.38
C GLU A 379 37.95 0.79 1.06
N PHE A 380 36.78 1.25 1.58
CA PHE A 380 36.49 1.16 3.01
C PHE A 380 35.05 0.80 3.40
N LEU A 381 34.13 0.66 2.44
CA LEU A 381 32.71 0.53 2.77
C LEU A 381 32.16 -0.81 2.28
N MET A 382 31.69 -1.59 3.24
CA MET A 382 30.87 -2.78 2.96
C MET A 382 29.42 -2.36 2.80
N ASP A 383 28.95 -2.38 1.57
CA ASP A 383 27.52 -2.24 1.28
C ASP A 383 26.80 -3.54 1.63
N ARG A 384 25.52 -3.44 1.95
CA ARG A 384 24.69 -4.59 2.23
C ARG A 384 23.27 -4.37 1.74
N LEU A 385 22.73 -5.37 1.06
CA LEU A 385 21.35 -5.43 0.59
C LEU A 385 20.71 -6.72 1.09
N ASP A 386 19.45 -6.64 1.51
CA ASP A 386 18.60 -7.77 1.78
C ASP A 386 17.21 -7.43 1.22
N VAL A 387 16.72 -8.27 0.30
CA VAL A 387 15.44 -8.03 -0.39
C VAL A 387 14.22 -8.12 0.53
N ALA A 388 14.38 -8.74 1.71
CA ALA A 388 13.32 -8.75 2.73
C ALA A 388 13.09 -7.38 3.37
N TYR A 389 14.04 -6.44 3.22
CA TYR A 389 13.96 -5.09 3.77
C TYR A 389 14.13 -4.05 2.64
N PRO A 390 13.13 -3.89 1.76
CA PRO A 390 13.22 -2.88 0.69
C PRO A 390 13.21 -1.46 1.28
N PRO A 391 13.96 -0.53 0.71
CA PRO A 391 13.80 0.87 1.05
C PRO A 391 12.42 1.37 0.66
N THR A 392 11.89 2.33 1.40
CA THR A 392 10.56 2.87 1.15
C THR A 392 10.60 4.36 0.92
N PHE A 393 9.76 4.81 0.00
CA PHE A 393 9.51 6.20 -0.31
C PHE A 393 8.05 6.49 -0.02
N TRP A 394 7.79 7.56 0.72
CA TRP A 394 6.44 7.99 0.99
C TRP A 394 6.40 9.51 1.13
N TYR A 395 5.24 10.08 0.90
CA TYR A 395 5.04 11.51 1.06
C TYR A 395 3.95 11.76 2.10
N GLU A 396 4.06 12.89 2.75
CA GLU A 396 3.07 13.42 3.66
C GLU A 396 2.70 14.84 3.24
N LEU A 397 1.41 15.06 3.01
CA LEU A 397 0.82 16.38 2.78
C LEU A 397 -0.18 16.64 3.92
N ARG A 398 0.07 17.68 4.70
CA ARG A 398 -0.83 18.13 5.78
C ARG A 398 -1.33 19.52 5.46
N VAL A 399 -2.62 19.62 5.16
CA VAL A 399 -3.27 20.88 4.80
C VAL A 399 -4.18 21.30 5.94
N PRO A 400 -3.96 22.46 6.58
CA PRO A 400 -4.87 22.96 7.59
C PRO A 400 -6.26 23.16 6.98
N LEU A 401 -7.30 22.75 7.68
CA LEU A 401 -8.67 22.88 7.22
C LEU A 401 -9.14 24.34 7.38
N LYS A 402 -8.64 25.18 6.50
CA LYS A 402 -9.06 26.57 6.36
C LYS A 402 -9.74 26.73 5.00
N LEU A 403 -11.04 26.50 4.98
CA LEU A 403 -11.79 26.44 3.72
C LEU A 403 -12.59 27.71 3.51
N GLY A 404 -12.48 28.27 2.31
CA GLY A 404 -13.46 29.15 1.71
C GLY A 404 -14.39 28.32 0.82
N VAL A 405 -15.61 28.08 1.23
CA VAL A 405 -16.53 27.18 0.54
C VAL A 405 -17.72 27.96 0.02
N ASN A 406 -17.99 27.81 -1.26
CA ASN A 406 -19.22 28.30 -1.87
C ASN A 406 -20.04 27.12 -2.38
N GLY A 407 -21.18 26.86 -1.71
CA GLY A 407 -22.10 25.82 -2.15
C GLY A 407 -21.69 24.40 -1.78
N LEU A 408 -20.96 24.20 -0.68
CA LEU A 408 -20.81 22.85 -0.12
C LEU A 408 -22.18 22.37 0.32
N VAL A 409 -22.63 21.26 -0.23
CA VAL A 409 -23.91 20.67 0.05
C VAL A 409 -23.70 19.33 0.76
N LEU A 410 -24.17 19.27 2.00
CA LEU A 410 -24.23 18.02 2.78
C LEU A 410 -25.64 17.51 2.69
N ARG A 411 -25.84 16.25 2.37
CA ARG A 411 -27.17 15.62 2.25
C ARG A 411 -27.24 14.42 3.15
N ASP A 412 -28.36 14.34 3.86
CA ASP A 412 -28.70 13.17 4.65
C ASP A 412 -30.20 12.90 4.53
N SER A 413 -30.61 11.65 4.75
CA SER A 413 -32.00 11.24 4.67
C SER A 413 -32.39 10.38 5.86
N PHE A 414 -33.51 10.68 6.46
CA PHE A 414 -34.01 10.01 7.66
C PHE A 414 -35.37 9.41 7.38
N ALA A 415 -35.50 8.11 7.66
CA ALA A 415 -36.83 7.48 7.68
C ALA A 415 -37.55 7.84 9.00
N LEU A 416 -38.78 8.28 8.92
CA LEU A 416 -39.64 8.48 10.11
C LEU A 416 -40.15 7.11 10.57
N GLU A 417 -39.31 6.37 11.29
CA GLU A 417 -39.67 5.03 11.77
C GLU A 417 -40.68 5.06 12.94
N GLY A 418 -41.57 4.09 12.98
CA GLY A 418 -42.47 3.86 14.11
C GLY A 418 -43.73 4.71 14.14
N LEU A 419 -44.00 5.48 13.06
CA LEU A 419 -45.21 6.30 12.94
C LEU A 419 -46.30 5.65 12.08
N ASP A 420 -46.07 4.46 11.57
CA ASP A 420 -47.00 3.71 10.69
C ASP A 420 -48.35 3.42 11.29
N ASP A 421 -48.46 3.44 12.63
CA ASP A 421 -49.67 3.08 13.39
C ASP A 421 -50.39 4.29 13.98
N VAL A 422 -50.16 5.52 13.49
CA VAL A 422 -50.80 6.73 13.98
C VAL A 422 -51.88 7.22 12.99
N PRO A 423 -53.03 6.54 12.88
CA PRO A 423 -54.10 6.95 11.98
C PRO A 423 -54.71 8.28 12.44
N ASN A 424 -55.20 9.09 11.50
CA ASN A 424 -55.87 10.36 11.76
C ASN A 424 -55.04 11.36 12.59
N PHE A 425 -53.72 11.39 12.36
CA PHE A 425 -52.84 12.38 12.98
C PHE A 425 -52.93 13.73 12.24
N ASP A 426 -52.98 14.81 12.99
CA ASP A 426 -52.85 16.19 12.51
C ASP A 426 -52.00 16.98 13.51
N GLY A 427 -50.92 17.60 13.02
CA GLY A 427 -49.96 18.26 13.90
C GLY A 427 -48.77 18.87 13.19
N PHE A 428 -47.68 18.95 13.91
CA PHE A 428 -46.43 19.52 13.46
C PHE A 428 -45.24 18.60 13.75
N LEU A 429 -44.34 18.50 12.82
CA LEU A 429 -42.99 18.05 13.04
C LEU A 429 -42.12 19.27 13.37
N HIS A 430 -41.62 19.35 14.56
CA HIS A 430 -40.67 20.37 14.99
C HIS A 430 -39.27 19.83 14.81
N LEU A 431 -38.43 20.52 14.03
CA LEU A 431 -37.06 20.23 13.80
C LEU A 431 -36.22 21.32 14.46
N ASP A 432 -35.47 20.96 15.49
CA ASP A 432 -34.58 21.86 16.20
C ASP A 432 -33.13 21.59 15.71
N PHE A 433 -32.49 22.62 15.18
CA PHE A 433 -31.15 22.56 14.63
C PHE A 433 -30.16 23.28 15.55
N SER A 434 -28.96 22.73 15.65
CA SER A 434 -27.85 23.33 16.36
C SER A 434 -26.61 23.30 15.48
N ASN A 435 -26.11 24.45 15.08
CA ASN A 435 -24.93 24.63 14.22
C ASN A 435 -23.72 25.07 15.07
N THR A 436 -22.64 24.29 15.05
CA THR A 436 -21.36 24.64 15.67
C THR A 436 -20.29 25.04 14.66
N PHE A 437 -20.57 24.99 13.37
CA PHE A 437 -19.65 25.48 12.33
C PHE A 437 -19.45 27.00 12.47
N PRO A 438 -18.21 27.51 12.26
CA PRO A 438 -17.92 28.95 12.35
C PRO A 438 -18.51 29.77 11.18
N VAL A 439 -19.49 29.25 10.51
CA VAL A 439 -20.14 29.79 9.32
C VAL A 439 -21.65 29.63 9.39
N GLU A 440 -22.34 30.49 8.66
CA GLU A 440 -23.78 30.35 8.48
C GLU A 440 -24.09 29.12 7.60
N VAL A 441 -25.05 28.34 8.02
CA VAL A 441 -25.50 27.15 7.29
C VAL A 441 -26.95 27.35 6.86
N THR A 442 -27.23 27.18 5.59
CA THR A 442 -28.60 27.17 5.06
C THR A 442 -29.07 25.72 4.98
N GLY A 443 -30.09 25.39 5.76
CA GLY A 443 -30.73 24.08 5.75
C GLY A 443 -31.99 24.07 4.91
N THR A 444 -32.12 23.12 4.00
CA THR A 444 -33.37 22.83 3.28
C THR A 444 -33.87 21.46 3.74
N VAL A 445 -35.11 21.41 4.16
CA VAL A 445 -35.77 20.17 4.55
C VAL A 445 -36.85 19.85 3.54
N ALA A 446 -36.83 18.64 3.00
CA ALA A 446 -37.85 18.14 2.11
C ALA A 446 -38.46 16.85 2.66
N PHE A 447 -39.78 16.72 2.52
CA PHE A 447 -40.47 15.46 2.65
C PHE A 447 -40.67 14.88 1.27
N ASP A 448 -39.96 13.79 1.02
CA ASP A 448 -40.06 13.09 -0.25
C ASP A 448 -40.86 11.80 -0.09
N ARG A 449 -41.64 11.50 -1.09
CA ARG A 449 -42.37 10.25 -1.25
C ARG A 449 -42.11 9.74 -2.68
N LEU A 450 -42.36 8.45 -2.89
CA LEU A 450 -42.18 7.79 -4.19
C LEU A 450 -42.90 8.49 -5.37
N ASP A 451 -43.87 9.30 -5.12
CA ASP A 451 -44.71 10.05 -6.08
C ASP A 451 -44.38 11.56 -6.17
N GLY A 452 -43.44 12.06 -5.36
CA GLY A 452 -42.94 13.44 -5.42
C GLY A 452 -42.76 14.12 -4.07
N VAL A 453 -42.16 15.30 -4.07
CA VAL A 453 -41.94 16.13 -2.89
C VAL A 453 -43.26 16.64 -2.33
N LEU A 454 -43.60 16.25 -1.09
CA LEU A 454 -44.80 16.68 -0.41
C LEU A 454 -44.65 18.06 0.24
N TYR A 455 -43.45 18.35 0.77
CA TYR A 455 -43.16 19.60 1.47
C TYR A 455 -41.69 19.96 1.33
N ARG A 456 -41.39 21.26 1.21
CA ARG A 456 -40.01 21.77 1.23
C ARG A 456 -39.98 23.12 1.92
N ASP A 457 -39.05 23.30 2.85
CA ASP A 457 -38.82 24.58 3.52
C ASP A 457 -37.31 24.77 3.77
N THR A 458 -36.94 26.00 4.07
CA THR A 458 -35.54 26.40 4.22
C THR A 458 -35.37 27.26 5.45
N LEU A 459 -34.33 26.99 6.23
CA LEU A 459 -33.95 27.82 7.36
C LEU A 459 -32.49 28.22 7.26
N VAL A 460 -32.15 29.33 7.93
CA VAL A 460 -30.78 29.82 8.02
C VAL A 460 -30.34 29.66 9.48
N LEU A 461 -29.24 28.95 9.69
CA LEU A 461 -28.64 28.73 10.97
C LEU A 461 -27.46 29.69 11.16
N PRO A 462 -27.47 30.54 12.18
CA PRO A 462 -26.32 31.40 12.47
C PRO A 462 -25.05 30.60 12.68
N ALA A 463 -23.90 31.25 12.47
CA ALA A 463 -22.59 30.68 12.75
C ALA A 463 -22.45 30.31 14.24
N GLY A 464 -21.89 29.15 14.51
CA GLY A 464 -21.45 28.71 15.82
C GLY A 464 -19.95 28.93 16.03
N SER A 465 -19.38 28.35 17.08
CA SER A 465 -17.94 28.28 17.30
C SER A 465 -17.62 27.24 18.37
N VAL A 466 -16.99 26.14 17.99
CA VAL A 466 -16.55 25.10 18.93
C VAL A 466 -15.59 25.65 20.00
N PRO A 467 -14.52 26.41 19.67
CA PRO A 467 -13.61 26.93 20.67
C PRO A 467 -14.24 27.89 21.68
N GLN A 468 -15.34 28.55 21.29
CA GLN A 468 -16.04 29.52 22.14
C GLN A 468 -17.27 28.92 22.81
N GLY A 469 -17.64 27.68 22.49
CA GLY A 469 -18.85 27.02 22.97
C GLY A 469 -20.14 27.72 22.50
N LEU A 470 -20.08 28.40 21.35
CA LEU A 470 -21.24 29.06 20.75
C LEU A 470 -21.95 28.13 19.78
N THR A 471 -23.28 28.17 19.83
CA THR A 471 -24.14 27.36 18.95
C THR A 471 -25.12 28.27 18.24
N GLY A 472 -25.18 28.18 16.92
CA GLY A 472 -26.24 28.79 16.14
C GLY A 472 -27.48 27.91 16.20
N GLU A 473 -28.62 28.47 16.63
CA GLU A 473 -29.86 27.68 16.80
C GLU A 473 -30.89 28.11 15.77
N GLY A 474 -31.72 27.15 15.36
CA GLY A 474 -32.85 27.37 14.49
C GLY A 474 -33.91 26.29 14.68
N THR A 475 -35.17 26.65 14.50
CA THR A 475 -36.29 25.71 14.58
C THR A 475 -37.17 25.83 13.34
N LEU A 476 -37.52 24.71 12.76
CA LEU A 476 -38.50 24.60 11.69
C LEU A 476 -39.71 23.81 12.15
N SER A 477 -40.91 24.31 11.87
CA SER A 477 -42.16 23.62 12.21
C SER A 477 -42.93 23.29 10.95
N ILE A 478 -43.02 22.02 10.63
CA ILE A 478 -43.60 21.51 9.40
C ILE A 478 -44.99 20.95 9.73
N PRO A 479 -46.09 21.43 9.13
CA PRO A 479 -47.39 20.81 9.30
C PRO A 479 -47.38 19.40 8.69
N VAL A 480 -47.77 18.42 9.51
CA VAL A 480 -47.73 17.00 9.14
C VAL A 480 -49.09 16.37 9.40
N ASN A 481 -49.58 15.63 8.45
CA ASN A 481 -50.79 14.85 8.55
C ASN A 481 -50.52 13.33 8.43
N ALA A 482 -51.53 12.52 8.68
CA ALA A 482 -51.39 11.05 8.59
C ALA A 482 -50.92 10.55 7.22
N GLU A 483 -51.18 11.27 6.14
CA GLU A 483 -50.75 10.89 4.79
C GLU A 483 -49.21 11.02 4.63
N MET A 484 -48.60 12.03 5.27
CA MET A 484 -47.15 12.27 5.24
C MET A 484 -46.39 11.27 6.11
N LEU A 485 -47.05 10.68 7.09
CA LEU A 485 -46.47 9.69 8.02
C LEU A 485 -46.63 8.24 7.55
N MET A 486 -47.20 8.00 6.37
CA MET A 486 -47.33 6.64 5.82
C MET A 486 -45.96 6.03 5.48
N PRO A 487 -45.81 4.68 5.52
CA PRO A 487 -44.55 4.00 5.18
C PRO A 487 -43.94 4.46 3.84
N GLY A 488 -42.65 4.76 3.85
CA GLY A 488 -41.88 5.20 2.68
C GLY A 488 -41.81 6.72 2.50
N GLY A 489 -42.19 7.51 3.52
CA GLY A 489 -41.90 8.94 3.60
C GLY A 489 -40.52 9.15 4.24
N ASP A 490 -39.58 9.73 3.47
CA ASP A 490 -38.25 10.08 3.96
C ASP A 490 -38.18 11.61 4.16
N VAL A 491 -37.47 12.03 5.19
CA VAL A 491 -37.10 13.43 5.40
C VAL A 491 -35.70 13.60 4.85
N GLU A 492 -35.58 14.32 3.75
CA GLU A 492 -34.29 14.70 3.19
C GLU A 492 -33.87 16.04 3.78
N VAL A 493 -32.64 16.11 4.28
CA VAL A 493 -32.01 17.33 4.79
C VAL A 493 -30.82 17.66 3.92
N GLU A 494 -30.85 18.82 3.30
CA GLU A 494 -29.77 19.38 2.52
C GLU A 494 -29.21 20.61 3.26
N LEU A 495 -27.95 20.55 3.69
CA LEU A 495 -27.25 21.65 4.35
C LEU A 495 -26.30 22.30 3.35
N SER A 496 -26.49 23.56 3.05
CA SER A 496 -25.60 24.36 2.20
C SER A 496 -24.73 25.27 3.07
N VAL A 497 -23.42 25.12 2.93
CA VAL A 497 -22.42 25.91 3.65
C VAL A 497 -21.80 26.92 2.71
N ASN A 498 -21.81 28.21 3.10
CA ASN A 498 -21.16 29.29 2.36
C ASN A 498 -20.28 30.11 3.30
N THR A 499 -19.03 30.36 2.90
CA THR A 499 -18.09 31.20 3.65
C THR A 499 -17.78 32.49 2.89
N PHE A 500 -17.53 33.59 3.59
CA PHE A 500 -17.07 34.84 2.99
C PHE A 500 -15.54 34.93 2.80
N GLY A 501 -14.85 33.78 2.89
CA GLY A 501 -13.41 33.61 2.82
C GLY A 501 -12.97 32.41 3.63
N PRO A 502 -11.68 32.05 3.59
CA PRO A 502 -11.19 30.91 4.33
C PRO A 502 -11.46 31.03 5.84
N GLN A 503 -12.14 30.05 6.41
CA GLN A 503 -12.42 29.94 7.85
C GLN A 503 -11.75 28.68 8.40
N PRO A 504 -11.11 28.76 9.59
CA PRO A 504 -10.53 27.59 10.23
C PRO A 504 -11.63 26.71 10.82
N PHE A 505 -11.56 25.42 10.53
CA PHE A 505 -12.39 24.39 11.13
C PHE A 505 -11.55 23.54 12.08
N THR A 506 -12.09 23.22 13.25
CA THR A 506 -11.39 22.39 14.25
C THR A 506 -11.62 20.90 14.05
N GLY A 507 -12.62 20.57 13.23
CA GLY A 507 -13.03 19.20 12.98
C GLY A 507 -13.93 18.59 14.04
N HIS A 508 -14.33 19.37 15.01
CA HIS A 508 -15.32 18.99 16.03
C HIS A 508 -16.68 19.64 15.77
N GLU A 509 -16.78 20.38 14.67
CA GLU A 509 -18.02 21.01 14.25
C GLU A 509 -19.04 19.98 13.80
N PHE A 510 -20.27 20.29 14.10
CA PHE A 510 -21.42 19.48 13.67
C PHE A 510 -22.67 20.37 13.48
N VAL A 511 -23.58 19.88 12.68
CA VAL A 511 -24.98 20.31 12.72
C VAL A 511 -25.77 19.17 13.37
N ARG A 512 -26.40 19.44 14.51
CA ARG A 512 -27.29 18.50 15.15
C ARG A 512 -28.72 18.81 14.75
N LEU A 513 -29.46 17.78 14.44
CA LEU A 513 -30.86 17.82 14.10
C LEU A 513 -31.63 16.98 15.13
N GLN A 514 -32.57 17.60 15.81
CA GLN A 514 -33.52 16.92 16.73
C GLN A 514 -34.94 17.10 16.22
N GLY A 515 -35.64 16.00 16.04
CA GLY A 515 -37.02 15.99 15.56
C GLY A 515 -37.99 15.54 16.64
N ARG A 516 -39.10 16.27 16.83
CA ARG A 516 -40.22 15.86 17.65
C ARG A 516 -41.53 16.07 16.90
N LEU A 517 -42.40 15.10 17.03
CA LEU A 517 -43.74 15.18 16.50
C LEU A 517 -44.69 15.64 17.62
N GLU A 518 -45.46 16.68 17.35
CA GLU A 518 -46.46 17.24 18.26
C GLU A 518 -47.80 17.40 17.54
N GLY A 519 -48.87 16.85 18.09
CA GLY A 519 -50.19 16.94 17.47
C GLY A 519 -51.25 16.16 18.18
N THR A 520 -52.39 16.05 17.56
CA THR A 520 -53.54 15.33 18.08
C THR A 520 -53.85 14.13 17.20
N GLN A 521 -54.15 13.02 17.87
CA GLN A 521 -54.66 11.82 17.22
C GLN A 521 -56.12 11.62 17.60
N LEU A 522 -56.98 11.53 16.59
CA LEU A 522 -58.38 11.14 16.82
C LEU A 522 -58.47 9.61 16.91
N ILE A 523 -58.81 9.12 18.09
CA ILE A 523 -59.05 7.69 18.33
C ILE A 523 -60.56 7.45 18.26
N GLU A 524 -61.00 6.67 17.28
CA GLU A 524 -62.38 6.22 17.13
C GLU A 524 -62.48 4.74 17.56
N VAL A 525 -63.39 4.46 18.49
CA VAL A 525 -63.68 3.08 18.90
C VAL A 525 -65.06 2.73 18.36
N GLU A 526 -65.09 1.79 17.41
CA GLU A 526 -66.31 1.20 16.86
C GLU A 526 -67.03 0.27 17.86
#